data_cd3e0a6fa32a02541ccb17ad9c72ecd2
#
_entry.id   cd3e0a6fa32a02541ccb17ad9c72ecd2
#
_cell.length_a   1.000
_cell.length_b   1.000
_cell.length_c   1.000
_cell.angle_alpha   90.00
_cell.angle_beta   90.00
_cell.angle_gamma   90.00
#
_symmetry.space_group_name_H-M   'P 1'
#
loop_
_entity.id
_entity.type
_entity.pdbx_description
1 polymer ?
#
loop_
_entity_poly.entity_id
_entity_poly.type
_entity_poly.pdbx_seq_one_letter_code
_entity_poly.pdbx_strand_id
1 'polypeptide(L)'
;DVRSENQRAQYMPPQVEVVKKIHKKLTANLKERPTIEELSKEYLINTSTLKETFKGIYGMPIATYMKTYRIKQAAVLLRQTQDTVADIAQQVGYINQSKFATAFREIMKISPTEYRSQYEANPKTILHD
;
A
#
# COMPACT_ATOMS: atom_id res chain seq x y z
N ASP A 1 20.78 3.32 -19.79
CA ASP A 1 21.24 4.53 -20.45
C ASP A 1 20.50 5.75 -19.94
N VAL A 2 21.24 6.70 -19.36
CA VAL A 2 20.68 7.92 -18.77
C VAL A 2 19.94 8.74 -19.82
N ARG A 3 20.46 8.79 -21.03
CA ARG A 3 19.84 9.53 -22.12
C ARG A 3 18.48 8.96 -22.50
N SER A 4 18.37 7.64 -22.55
CA SER A 4 17.11 6.98 -22.85
C SER A 4 16.08 7.21 -21.76
N GLU A 5 16.50 7.17 -20.50
CA GLU A 5 15.62 7.44 -19.37
C GLU A 5 15.10 8.87 -19.40
N ASN A 6 15.95 9.84 -19.68
CA ASN A 6 15.55 11.25 -19.80
C ASN A 6 14.56 11.44 -20.95
N GLN A 7 14.78 10.77 -22.07
CA GLN A 7 13.85 10.85 -23.19
C GLN A 7 12.49 10.24 -22.84
N ARG A 8 12.48 9.12 -22.13
CA ARG A 8 11.24 8.49 -21.69
C ARG A 8 10.44 9.40 -20.76
N ALA A 9 11.11 10.00 -19.80
CA ALA A 9 10.47 10.92 -18.86
C ALA A 9 9.87 12.12 -19.59
N GLN A 10 10.59 12.62 -20.61
CA GLN A 10 10.17 13.78 -21.38
C GLN A 10 8.90 13.53 -22.19
N TYR A 11 8.71 12.28 -22.67
CA TYR A 11 7.56 11.91 -23.49
C TYR A 11 6.48 11.14 -22.71
N MET A 12 6.61 11.07 -21.39
CA MET A 12 5.63 10.40 -20.55
C MET A 12 4.29 11.13 -20.61
N PRO A 13 3.19 10.40 -20.89
CA PRO A 13 1.87 11.04 -20.92
C PRO A 13 1.54 11.75 -19.61
N PRO A 14 0.91 12.93 -19.66
CA PRO A 14 0.57 13.68 -18.44
C PRO A 14 -0.21 12.86 -17.40
N GLN A 15 -1.09 11.99 -17.82
CA GLN A 15 -1.87 11.16 -16.89
C GLN A 15 -0.98 10.19 -16.11
N VAL A 16 0.13 9.72 -16.68
CA VAL A 16 1.06 8.84 -15.98
C VAL A 16 1.71 9.59 -14.81
N GLU A 17 2.14 10.84 -15.03
CA GLU A 17 2.71 11.64 -13.96
C GLU A 17 1.70 11.92 -12.86
N VAL A 18 0.45 12.23 -13.22
CA VAL A 18 -0.61 12.47 -12.26
C VAL A 18 -0.86 11.23 -11.41
N VAL A 19 -0.95 10.06 -12.06
CA VAL A 19 -1.20 8.81 -11.35
C VAL A 19 -0.04 8.45 -10.42
N LYS A 20 1.19 8.74 -10.81
CA LYS A 20 2.35 8.55 -9.93
C LYS A 20 2.29 9.45 -8.70
N LYS A 21 1.80 10.69 -8.86
CA LYS A 21 1.59 11.59 -7.72
C LYS A 21 0.51 11.05 -6.79
N ILE A 22 -0.57 10.51 -7.37
CA ILE A 22 -1.64 9.89 -6.59
C ILE A 22 -1.08 8.71 -5.79
N HIS A 23 -0.30 7.85 -6.41
CA HIS A 23 0.35 6.72 -5.75
C HIS A 23 1.18 7.19 -4.56
N LYS A 24 1.99 8.22 -4.76
CA LYS A 24 2.84 8.78 -3.71
C LYS A 24 2.00 9.29 -2.54
N LYS A 25 0.91 9.99 -2.84
CA LYS A 25 -0.01 10.47 -1.80
C LYS A 25 -0.61 9.32 -1.01
N LEU A 26 -1.12 8.31 -1.71
CA LEU A 26 -1.78 7.16 -1.08
C LEU A 26 -0.84 6.37 -0.17
N THR A 27 0.41 6.19 -0.59
CA THR A 27 1.38 5.41 0.17
C THR A 27 2.05 6.21 1.28
N ALA A 28 2.01 7.54 1.21
CA ALA A 28 2.61 8.40 2.24
C ALA A 28 1.74 8.51 3.50
N ASN A 29 0.42 8.35 3.38
CA ASN A 29 -0.48 8.44 4.52
C ASN A 29 -1.57 7.40 4.42
N LEU A 30 -1.31 6.23 5.01
CA LEU A 30 -2.22 5.08 4.93
C LEU A 30 -3.49 5.26 5.74
N LYS A 31 -3.53 6.19 6.70
CA LYS A 31 -4.73 6.46 7.49
C LYS A 31 -5.82 7.10 6.64
N GLU A 32 -5.43 7.86 5.62
CA GLU A 32 -6.40 8.46 4.71
C GLU A 32 -6.80 7.44 3.65
N ARG A 33 -8.10 7.39 3.37
CA ARG A 33 -8.66 6.48 2.38
C ARG A 33 -9.56 7.24 1.41
N PRO A 34 -8.96 8.10 0.56
CA PRO A 34 -9.77 8.83 -0.40
C PRO A 34 -10.40 7.88 -1.41
N THR A 35 -11.61 8.22 -1.84
CA THR A 35 -12.30 7.45 -2.88
C THR A 35 -11.71 7.79 -4.25
N ILE A 36 -12.01 6.93 -5.22
CA ILE A 36 -11.62 7.20 -6.62
C ILE A 36 -12.19 8.54 -7.08
N GLU A 37 -13.44 8.82 -6.71
CA GLU A 37 -14.10 10.07 -7.07
C GLU A 37 -13.41 11.28 -6.45
N GLU A 38 -13.01 11.18 -5.20
CA GLU A 38 -12.27 12.26 -4.53
C GLU A 38 -10.93 12.52 -5.20
N LEU A 39 -10.19 11.45 -5.52
CA LEU A 39 -8.90 11.56 -6.21
C LEU A 39 -9.08 12.16 -7.61
N SER A 40 -10.10 11.72 -8.32
CA SER A 40 -10.43 12.23 -9.64
C SER A 40 -10.65 13.74 -9.63
N LYS A 41 -11.40 14.21 -8.63
CA LYS A 41 -11.68 15.65 -8.49
C LYS A 41 -10.42 16.43 -8.09
N GLU A 42 -9.67 15.92 -7.13
CA GLU A 42 -8.47 16.61 -6.62
C GLU A 42 -7.41 16.76 -7.71
N TYR A 43 -7.21 15.72 -8.50
CA TYR A 43 -6.14 15.70 -9.50
C TYR A 43 -6.64 15.99 -10.91
N LEU A 44 -7.91 16.33 -11.06
CA LEU A 44 -8.50 16.68 -12.35
C LEU A 44 -8.25 15.62 -13.42
N ILE A 45 -8.50 14.37 -13.07
CA ILE A 45 -8.35 13.23 -13.96
C ILE A 45 -9.64 12.42 -13.97
N ASN A 46 -10.05 11.97 -15.14
CA ASN A 46 -11.25 11.13 -15.29
C ASN A 46 -11.10 9.83 -14.52
N THR A 47 -12.16 9.33 -13.88
CA THR A 47 -12.10 8.11 -13.07
C THR A 47 -11.69 6.90 -13.89
N SER A 48 -12.18 6.76 -15.10
CA SER A 48 -11.79 5.65 -15.98
C SER A 48 -10.32 5.70 -16.32
N THR A 49 -9.81 6.89 -16.66
CA THR A 49 -8.41 7.10 -16.98
C THR A 49 -7.53 6.80 -15.77
N LEU A 50 -7.95 7.27 -14.59
CA LEU A 50 -7.23 6.98 -13.35
C LEU A 50 -7.10 5.48 -13.12
N LYS A 51 -8.20 4.75 -13.20
CA LYS A 51 -8.22 3.31 -12.96
C LYS A 51 -7.34 2.56 -13.96
N GLU A 52 -7.51 2.85 -15.25
CA GLU A 52 -6.76 2.19 -16.31
C GLU A 52 -5.26 2.48 -16.24
N THR A 53 -4.92 3.74 -16.03
CA THR A 53 -3.51 4.14 -15.96
C THR A 53 -2.83 3.55 -14.73
N PHE A 54 -3.52 3.57 -13.58
CA PHE A 54 -2.98 2.99 -12.35
C PHE A 54 -2.70 1.49 -12.55
N LYS A 55 -3.67 0.76 -13.09
CA LYS A 55 -3.50 -0.68 -13.33
C LYS A 55 -2.36 -0.93 -14.32
N GLY A 56 -2.24 -0.08 -15.34
CA GLY A 56 -1.17 -0.22 -16.33
C GLY A 56 0.22 -0.02 -15.73
N ILE A 57 0.37 0.94 -14.80
CA ILE A 57 1.67 1.22 -14.19
C ILE A 57 2.01 0.19 -13.10
N TYR A 58 1.05 -0.10 -12.22
CA TYR A 58 1.31 -0.87 -10.99
C TYR A 58 0.83 -2.32 -11.06
N GLY A 59 0.21 -2.73 -12.16
CA GLY A 59 -0.13 -4.13 -12.42
C GLY A 59 -1.41 -4.63 -11.78
N MET A 60 -2.10 -3.81 -10.99
CA MET A 60 -3.35 -4.21 -10.34
C MET A 60 -4.21 -2.97 -10.04
N PRO A 61 -5.53 -3.16 -9.87
CA PRO A 61 -6.41 -2.04 -9.53
C PRO A 61 -5.99 -1.35 -8.23
N ILE A 62 -6.32 -0.06 -8.10
CA ILE A 62 -5.96 0.74 -6.92
C ILE A 62 -6.38 0.05 -5.62
N ALA A 63 -7.62 -0.44 -5.54
CA ALA A 63 -8.13 -1.05 -4.32
C ALA A 63 -7.29 -2.27 -3.91
N THR A 64 -7.00 -3.15 -4.86
CA THR A 64 -6.20 -4.34 -4.61
C THR A 64 -4.76 -3.98 -4.24
N TYR A 65 -4.18 -3.04 -4.97
CA TYR A 65 -2.82 -2.56 -4.71
C TYR A 65 -2.70 -1.99 -3.30
N MET A 66 -3.62 -1.11 -2.91
CA MET A 66 -3.56 -0.45 -1.61
C MET A 66 -3.85 -1.43 -0.46
N LYS A 67 -4.76 -2.38 -0.67
CA LYS A 67 -5.00 -3.45 0.32
C LYS A 67 -3.70 -4.22 0.57
N THR A 68 -3.04 -4.66 -0.48
CA THR A 68 -1.79 -5.41 -0.38
C THR A 68 -0.70 -4.57 0.27
N TYR A 69 -0.58 -3.30 -0.14
CA TYR A 69 0.42 -2.38 0.41
C TYR A 69 0.23 -2.18 1.91
N ARG A 70 -1.03 -1.92 2.34
CA ARG A 70 -1.33 -1.73 3.77
C ARG A 70 -0.96 -2.96 4.59
N ILE A 71 -1.29 -4.14 4.10
CA ILE A 71 -1.01 -5.38 4.82
C ILE A 71 0.49 -5.66 4.89
N LYS A 72 1.22 -5.41 3.82
CA LYS A 72 2.67 -5.57 3.85
C LYS A 72 3.35 -4.61 4.81
N GLN A 73 2.87 -3.38 4.89
CA GLN A 73 3.37 -2.42 5.87
C GLN A 73 3.05 -2.86 7.30
N ALA A 74 1.84 -3.41 7.51
CA ALA A 74 1.48 -3.96 8.82
C ALA A 74 2.42 -5.11 9.20
N ALA A 75 2.76 -5.97 8.26
CA ALA A 75 3.69 -7.07 8.52
C ALA A 75 5.05 -6.55 8.99
N VAL A 76 5.56 -5.50 8.38
CA VAL A 76 6.80 -4.85 8.82
C VAL A 76 6.69 -4.36 10.26
N LEU A 77 5.59 -3.67 10.57
CA LEU A 77 5.36 -3.14 11.93
C LEU A 77 5.23 -4.25 12.96
N LEU A 78 4.56 -5.35 12.59
CA LEU A 78 4.45 -6.51 13.49
C LEU A 78 5.81 -7.11 13.84
N ARG A 79 6.74 -7.11 12.90
CA ARG A 79 8.09 -7.63 13.13
C ARG A 79 8.99 -6.67 13.88
N GLN A 80 8.85 -5.36 13.60
CA GLN A 80 9.82 -4.38 14.04
C GLN A 80 9.41 -3.56 15.28
N THR A 81 8.16 -3.65 15.70
CA THR A 81 7.68 -2.87 16.83
C THR A 81 6.99 -3.74 17.87
N GLN A 82 6.76 -3.14 19.05
CA GLN A 82 5.97 -3.75 20.12
C GLN A 82 4.52 -3.23 20.11
N ASP A 83 4.14 -2.46 19.11
CA ASP A 83 2.79 -1.90 19.00
C ASP A 83 1.76 -3.03 18.96
N THR A 84 0.59 -2.78 19.54
CA THR A 84 -0.49 -3.77 19.54
C THR A 84 -1.02 -3.98 18.13
N VAL A 85 -1.64 -5.13 17.89
CA VAL A 85 -2.29 -5.40 16.61
C VAL A 85 -3.33 -4.34 16.29
N ALA A 86 -4.09 -3.89 17.31
CA ALA A 86 -5.09 -2.83 17.14
C ALA A 86 -4.44 -1.51 16.68
N ASP A 87 -3.33 -1.14 17.30
CA ASP A 87 -2.60 0.08 16.92
C ASP A 87 -2.05 0.00 15.51
N ILE A 88 -1.49 -1.14 15.15
CA ILE A 88 -0.95 -1.36 13.81
C ILE A 88 -2.06 -1.29 12.75
N ALA A 89 -3.22 -1.90 13.06
CA ALA A 89 -4.36 -1.83 12.15
C ALA A 89 -4.73 -0.38 11.85
N GLN A 90 -4.79 0.47 12.89
CA GLN A 90 -5.10 1.89 12.72
C GLN A 90 -4.01 2.61 11.92
N GLN A 91 -2.75 2.33 12.21
CA GLN A 91 -1.63 2.96 11.50
C GLN A 91 -1.66 2.71 10.00
N VAL A 92 -2.12 1.54 9.59
CA VAL A 92 -2.18 1.19 8.17
C VAL A 92 -3.55 1.45 7.54
N GLY A 93 -4.45 2.13 8.28
CA GLY A 93 -5.69 2.64 7.69
C GLY A 93 -6.93 1.77 7.90
N TYR A 94 -6.91 0.84 8.88
CA TYR A 94 -8.08 0.04 9.22
C TYR A 94 -8.69 0.53 10.52
N ILE A 95 -9.94 0.99 10.45
CA ILE A 95 -10.69 1.38 11.65
C ILE A 95 -11.18 0.13 12.37
N ASN A 96 -11.59 -0.88 11.61
CA ASN A 96 -12.15 -2.13 12.15
C ASN A 96 -11.07 -3.20 12.18
N GLN A 97 -10.72 -3.65 13.42
CA GLN A 97 -9.67 -4.65 13.60
C GLN A 97 -10.00 -6.00 12.97
N SER A 98 -11.28 -6.38 12.96
CA SER A 98 -11.71 -7.64 12.35
C SER A 98 -11.48 -7.64 10.84
N LYS A 99 -11.79 -6.51 10.20
CA LYS A 99 -11.53 -6.36 8.76
C LYS A 99 -10.04 -6.40 8.46
N PHE A 100 -9.23 -5.80 9.34
CA PHE A 100 -7.77 -5.86 9.21
C PHE A 100 -7.28 -7.31 9.29
N ALA A 101 -7.74 -8.04 10.30
CA ALA A 101 -7.31 -9.44 10.49
C ALA A 101 -7.70 -10.31 9.29
N THR A 102 -8.90 -10.10 8.74
CA THR A 102 -9.36 -10.82 7.55
C THR A 102 -8.46 -10.52 6.36
N ALA A 103 -8.19 -9.24 6.10
CA ALA A 103 -7.33 -8.83 4.99
C ALA A 103 -5.92 -9.37 5.16
N PHE A 104 -5.39 -9.32 6.39
CA PHE A 104 -4.05 -9.82 6.68
C PHE A 104 -3.95 -11.31 6.37
N ARG A 105 -4.91 -12.10 6.84
CA ARG A 105 -4.93 -13.54 6.59
C ARG A 105 -5.08 -13.87 5.10
N GLU A 106 -5.88 -13.12 4.38
CA GLU A 106 -6.03 -13.33 2.93
C GLU A 106 -4.71 -13.17 2.20
N ILE A 107 -3.91 -12.19 2.59
CA ILE A 107 -2.65 -11.85 1.87
C ILE A 107 -1.48 -12.63 2.44
N MET A 108 -1.35 -12.70 3.76
CA MET A 108 -0.19 -13.32 4.42
C MET A 108 -0.40 -14.79 4.77
N LYS A 109 -1.63 -15.30 4.65
CA LYS A 109 -2.02 -16.70 4.86
C LYS A 109 -2.08 -17.14 6.32
N ILE A 110 -1.69 -16.30 7.26
CA ILE A 110 -1.82 -16.53 8.69
C ILE A 110 -2.32 -15.24 9.35
N SER A 111 -2.75 -15.35 10.62
CA SER A 111 -3.25 -14.19 11.34
C SER A 111 -2.12 -13.24 11.73
N PRO A 112 -2.43 -11.96 12.04
CA PRO A 112 -1.42 -11.03 12.52
C PRO A 112 -0.69 -11.53 13.77
N THR A 113 -1.43 -12.12 14.72
CA THR A 113 -0.87 -12.64 15.97
C THR A 113 0.08 -13.81 15.70
N GLU A 114 -0.35 -14.74 14.86
CA GLU A 114 0.50 -15.88 14.48
C GLU A 114 1.78 -15.40 13.76
N TYR A 115 1.62 -14.43 12.87
CA TYR A 115 2.76 -13.86 12.13
C TYR A 115 3.78 -13.27 13.09
N ARG A 116 3.32 -12.46 14.05
CA ARG A 116 4.22 -11.87 15.06
C ARG A 116 4.91 -12.94 15.89
N SER A 117 4.16 -13.96 16.29
CA SER A 117 4.70 -15.06 17.12
C SER A 117 5.85 -15.80 16.42
N GLN A 118 5.78 -15.95 15.12
CA GLN A 118 6.85 -16.61 14.36
C GLN A 118 8.19 -15.88 14.54
N TYR A 119 8.16 -14.55 14.54
CA TYR A 119 9.37 -13.74 14.71
C TYR A 119 9.83 -13.70 16.16
N GLU A 120 8.92 -13.72 17.11
CA GLU A 120 9.25 -13.79 18.54
C GLU A 120 9.85 -15.14 18.91
N ALA A 121 9.34 -16.22 18.30
CA ALA A 121 9.82 -17.56 18.55
C ALA A 121 11.20 -17.83 17.92
N ASN A 122 11.65 -16.96 17.01
CA ASN A 122 12.94 -17.12 16.35
C ASN A 122 13.75 -15.81 16.44
N PRO A 123 14.43 -15.61 17.59
CA PRO A 123 15.22 -14.39 17.80
C PRO A 123 16.26 -14.11 16.73
N LYS A 124 16.83 -15.14 16.12
CA LYS A 124 17.83 -14.98 15.06
C LYS A 124 17.22 -14.29 13.84
N THR A 125 15.99 -14.64 13.49
CA THR A 125 15.29 -14.00 12.40
C THR A 125 15.08 -12.52 12.69
N ILE A 126 14.66 -12.19 13.93
CA ILE A 126 14.45 -10.81 14.35
C ILE A 126 15.74 -10.01 14.29
N LEU A 127 16.85 -10.60 14.75
CA LEU A 127 18.14 -9.92 14.80
C LEU A 127 18.73 -9.64 13.41
N HIS A 128 18.35 -10.42 12.42
CA HIS A 128 18.84 -10.26 11.05
C HIS A 128 17.96 -9.35 10.20
N ASP A 129 16.78 -9.01 10.71
CA ASP A 129 15.90 -8.07 10.04
C ASP A 129 16.29 -6.64 10.35
#